data_21880f91bcc15b011a9c23434ecc6f0d
#
_entry.id   21880f91bcc15b011a9c23434ecc6f0d
#
_cell.length_a   1.000
_cell.length_b   1.000
_cell.length_c   1.000
_cell.angle_alpha   90.00
_cell.angle_beta   90.00
_cell.angle_gamma   90.00
#
_symmetry.space_group_name_H-M   'P 1'
#
loop_
_entity.id
_entity.type
_entity.pdbx_description
1 polymer ?
#
loop_
_entity_poly.entity_id
_entity_poly.type
_entity_poly.pdbx_seq_one_letter_code
_entity_poly.pdbx_strand_id
1 'polypeptide(L)'
;MKEMTKKTAVVAMAGIMAAGMLTGCGEKKLDGSKTVATVDGTEIPLGVVSLSVRDGQMQTEAMYRSYMGGSDFSIWDTEAEEGKTYGEQLVEQALEDVELMYIMKEKAADYDVELTDDDEKAIEEAAASFMEANSDEAIADLAVTEDQVKTFLELETYKQRIHDPIIADVDKDVSDEEAQQSSFSYVSISTADLSDD
;
A
#
# COMPACT_ATOMS: atom_id res chain seq x y z
N MET A 1 -0.23 -22.05 21.16
CA MET A 1 0.28 -21.22 20.07
C MET A 1 0.97 -22.15 19.06
N LYS A 2 0.30 -22.46 17.95
CA LYS A 2 0.92 -23.19 16.83
C LYS A 2 1.75 -22.19 16.04
N GLU A 3 3.02 -22.50 15.87
CA GLU A 3 3.90 -21.74 14.99
C GLU A 3 3.29 -21.69 13.58
N MET A 4 2.94 -20.50 13.13
CA MET A 4 2.61 -20.23 11.74
C MET A 4 3.88 -20.40 10.91
N THR A 5 4.01 -21.53 10.26
CA THR A 5 5.10 -21.77 9.31
C THR A 5 4.85 -20.89 8.09
N LYS A 6 5.58 -19.79 7.99
CA LYS A 6 5.61 -18.94 6.79
C LYS A 6 6.12 -19.78 5.63
N LYS A 7 5.21 -20.29 4.81
CA LYS A 7 5.51 -20.78 3.46
C LYS A 7 5.09 -19.69 2.47
N THR A 8 5.73 -18.56 2.56
CA THR A 8 5.64 -17.54 1.52
C THR A 8 6.58 -17.96 0.41
N ALA A 9 6.05 -18.54 -0.65
CA ALA A 9 6.80 -18.68 -1.89
C ALA A 9 6.80 -17.31 -2.57
N VAL A 10 7.71 -16.44 -2.14
CA VAL A 10 7.99 -15.18 -2.85
C VAL A 10 8.66 -15.55 -4.16
N VAL A 11 7.89 -15.55 -5.23
CA VAL A 11 8.47 -15.54 -6.59
C VAL A 11 8.97 -14.11 -6.80
N ALA A 12 10.27 -13.93 -6.73
CA ALA A 12 10.95 -12.66 -7.00
C ALA A 12 10.61 -12.16 -8.40
N MET A 13 9.59 -11.30 -8.51
CA MET A 13 9.25 -10.55 -9.71
C MET A 13 9.50 -9.04 -9.55
N ALA A 14 10.25 -8.64 -8.54
CA ALA A 14 10.61 -7.24 -8.28
C ALA A 14 11.24 -6.55 -9.52
N GLY A 15 11.96 -7.30 -10.36
CA GLY A 15 12.63 -6.74 -11.55
C GLY A 15 11.71 -6.43 -12.74
N ILE A 16 10.46 -6.88 -12.76
CA ILE A 16 9.56 -6.66 -13.90
C ILE A 16 8.59 -5.49 -13.64
N MET A 17 8.23 -5.24 -12.39
CA MET A 17 7.31 -4.16 -12.02
C MET A 17 7.99 -2.78 -12.04
N ALA A 18 9.23 -2.68 -11.55
CA ALA A 18 9.96 -1.41 -11.49
C ALA A 18 10.21 -0.78 -12.86
N ALA A 19 10.41 -1.58 -13.91
CA ALA A 19 10.71 -1.07 -15.24
C ALA A 19 9.49 -0.63 -16.06
N GLY A 20 8.27 -0.93 -15.62
CA GLY A 20 7.05 -0.68 -16.38
C GLY A 20 6.15 0.41 -15.85
N MET A 21 6.17 0.66 -14.54
CA MET A 21 5.22 1.58 -13.91
C MET A 21 5.72 3.03 -13.81
N LEU A 22 7.03 3.26 -13.89
CA LEU A 22 7.64 4.57 -13.63
C LEU A 22 8.27 5.24 -14.85
N THR A 23 8.45 4.53 -15.94
CA THR A 23 8.99 5.12 -17.18
C THR A 23 7.87 5.20 -18.22
N GLY A 24 7.27 6.35 -18.34
CA GLY A 24 6.29 6.67 -19.40
C GLY A 24 6.87 6.73 -20.82
N CYS A 25 7.70 5.75 -21.20
CA CYS A 25 8.25 5.63 -22.54
C CYS A 25 8.51 4.16 -22.87
N GLY A 26 7.53 3.49 -23.48
CA GLY A 26 7.76 2.20 -24.15
C GLY A 26 6.66 1.17 -23.95
N GLU A 27 5.75 1.12 -24.84
CA GLU A 27 4.87 0.07 -25.44
C GLU A 27 4.72 -1.34 -24.79
N LYS A 28 5.12 -1.60 -23.56
CA LYS A 28 4.71 -2.83 -22.88
C LYS A 28 3.55 -2.52 -21.94
N LYS A 29 2.33 -2.71 -22.44
CA LYS A 29 1.15 -2.71 -21.59
C LYS A 29 1.33 -3.77 -20.51
N LEU A 30 1.12 -3.37 -19.27
CA LEU A 30 1.08 -4.30 -18.14
C LEU A 30 -0.11 -5.26 -18.33
N ASP A 31 0.08 -6.49 -17.93
CA ASP A 31 -0.97 -7.50 -17.91
C ASP A 31 -1.43 -7.70 -16.47
N GLY A 32 -2.49 -7.00 -16.10
CA GLY A 32 -3.03 -7.02 -14.74
C GLY A 32 -3.57 -8.36 -14.27
N SER A 33 -3.74 -9.33 -15.18
CA SER A 33 -4.18 -10.68 -14.84
C SER A 33 -3.04 -11.59 -14.35
N LYS A 34 -1.78 -11.14 -14.50
CA LYS A 34 -0.63 -11.93 -14.07
C LYS A 34 -0.58 -12.06 -12.56
N THR A 35 -0.39 -13.29 -12.08
CA THR A 35 -0.10 -13.58 -10.69
C THR A 35 1.29 -13.05 -10.31
N VAL A 36 1.36 -12.20 -9.29
CA VAL A 36 2.62 -11.61 -8.78
C VAL A 36 3.01 -12.18 -7.42
N ALA A 37 2.06 -12.72 -6.67
CA ALA A 37 2.28 -13.42 -5.41
C ALA A 37 1.18 -14.45 -5.16
N THR A 38 1.34 -15.25 -4.11
CA THR A 38 0.34 -16.24 -3.69
C THR A 38 0.31 -16.31 -2.16
N VAL A 39 -0.86 -16.18 -1.58
CA VAL A 39 -1.10 -16.33 -0.13
C VAL A 39 -2.01 -17.55 0.08
N ASP A 40 -1.51 -18.55 0.79
CA ASP A 40 -2.22 -19.79 1.11
C ASP A 40 -2.93 -20.46 -0.09
N GLY A 41 -2.32 -20.36 -1.29
CA GLY A 41 -2.85 -20.91 -2.53
C GLY A 41 -3.76 -19.96 -3.32
N THR A 42 -4.10 -18.81 -2.78
CA THR A 42 -4.84 -17.75 -3.48
C THR A 42 -3.88 -16.87 -4.26
N GLU A 43 -4.11 -16.76 -5.56
CA GLU A 43 -3.28 -15.95 -6.45
C GLU A 43 -3.62 -14.45 -6.31
N ILE A 44 -2.58 -13.64 -6.22
CA ILE A 44 -2.67 -12.17 -6.20
C ILE A 44 -2.35 -11.64 -7.60
N PRO A 45 -3.33 -11.06 -8.30
CA PRO A 45 -3.09 -10.52 -9.63
C PRO A 45 -2.43 -9.14 -9.56
N LEU A 46 -1.58 -8.84 -10.56
CA LEU A 46 -0.87 -7.56 -10.69
C LEU A 46 -1.82 -6.35 -10.58
N GLY A 47 -3.01 -6.42 -11.17
CA GLY A 47 -3.96 -5.30 -11.15
C GLY A 47 -4.39 -4.88 -9.75
N VAL A 48 -4.53 -5.82 -8.79
CA VAL A 48 -4.83 -5.49 -7.39
C VAL A 48 -3.65 -4.76 -6.74
N VAL A 49 -2.42 -5.21 -7.00
CA VAL A 49 -1.21 -4.55 -6.49
C VAL A 49 -1.03 -3.16 -7.14
N SER A 50 -1.36 -3.00 -8.43
CA SER A 50 -1.31 -1.70 -9.12
C SER A 50 -2.20 -0.66 -8.45
N LEU A 51 -3.38 -1.04 -7.96
CA LEU A 51 -4.27 -0.14 -7.21
C LEU A 51 -3.61 0.32 -5.90
N SER A 52 -3.01 -0.60 -5.14
CA SER A 52 -2.28 -0.28 -3.91
C SER A 52 -1.09 0.65 -4.17
N VAL A 53 -0.30 0.38 -5.21
CA VAL A 53 0.82 1.27 -5.63
C VAL A 53 0.30 2.67 -5.95
N ARG A 54 -0.78 2.76 -6.73
CA ARG A 54 -1.34 4.06 -7.13
C ARG A 54 -1.90 4.83 -5.94
N ASP A 55 -2.55 4.16 -5.01
CA ASP A 55 -3.03 4.77 -3.76
C ASP A 55 -1.87 5.33 -2.94
N GLY A 56 -0.80 4.57 -2.73
CA GLY A 56 0.41 5.02 -2.04
C GLY A 56 1.12 6.19 -2.74
N GLN A 57 1.15 6.19 -4.09
CA GLN A 57 1.65 7.33 -4.86
C GLN A 57 0.83 8.59 -4.58
N MET A 58 -0.49 8.50 -4.70
CA MET A 58 -1.39 9.63 -4.49
C MET A 58 -1.27 10.21 -3.08
N GLN A 59 -1.20 9.35 -2.05
CA GLN A 59 -1.05 9.78 -0.66
C GLN A 59 0.30 10.51 -0.45
N THR A 60 1.39 9.94 -0.97
CA THR A 60 2.73 10.52 -0.88
C THR A 60 2.80 11.87 -1.59
N GLU A 61 2.32 11.94 -2.84
CA GLU A 61 2.28 13.18 -3.61
C GLU A 61 1.41 14.26 -2.96
N ALA A 62 0.25 13.87 -2.38
CA ALA A 62 -0.61 14.80 -1.66
C ALA A 62 0.08 15.36 -0.40
N MET A 63 0.78 14.50 0.35
CA MET A 63 1.56 14.91 1.51
C MET A 63 2.65 15.91 1.12
N TYR A 64 3.49 15.57 0.13
CA TYR A 64 4.56 16.46 -0.32
C TYR A 64 4.02 17.79 -0.87
N ARG A 65 2.94 17.75 -1.64
CA ARG A 65 2.29 18.96 -2.14
C ARG A 65 1.83 19.89 -1.02
N SER A 66 1.35 19.34 0.09
CA SER A 66 0.93 20.13 1.25
C SER A 66 2.10 20.79 1.97
N TYR A 67 3.29 20.17 1.99
CA TYR A 67 4.47 20.69 2.67
C TYR A 67 5.35 21.61 1.79
N MET A 68 5.47 21.27 0.51
CA MET A 68 6.45 21.92 -0.40
C MET A 68 5.82 22.97 -1.32
N GLY A 69 4.49 23.03 -1.40
CA GLY A 69 3.76 24.07 -2.16
C GLY A 69 3.94 24.03 -3.68
N GLY A 70 4.40 22.92 -4.24
CA GLY A 70 4.66 22.73 -5.68
C GLY A 70 3.74 21.74 -6.35
N SER A 71 3.54 21.87 -7.66
CA SER A 71 2.70 20.98 -8.47
C SER A 71 3.47 19.85 -9.14
N ASP A 72 4.78 19.97 -9.33
CA ASP A 72 5.58 19.06 -10.15
C ASP A 72 6.65 18.37 -9.30
N PHE A 73 6.18 17.60 -8.32
CA PHE A 73 7.06 16.82 -7.48
C PHE A 73 7.00 15.35 -7.87
N SER A 74 8.15 14.78 -8.24
CA SER A 74 8.31 13.35 -8.42
C SER A 74 9.62 12.92 -7.76
N ILE A 75 9.53 11.94 -6.84
CA ILE A 75 10.68 11.34 -6.16
C ILE A 75 10.91 9.90 -6.61
N TRP A 76 10.04 9.38 -7.46
CA TRP A 76 9.93 7.94 -7.70
C TRP A 76 11.19 7.34 -8.31
N ASP A 77 11.91 8.11 -9.13
CA ASP A 77 13.18 7.70 -9.74
C ASP A 77 14.42 8.08 -8.90
N THR A 78 14.19 8.71 -7.73
CA THR A 78 15.28 9.09 -6.83
C THR A 78 15.72 7.89 -6.02
N GLU A 79 17.05 7.72 -5.87
CA GLU A 79 17.61 6.68 -5.00
C GLU A 79 17.24 6.96 -3.53
N ALA A 80 16.66 5.96 -2.86
CA ALA A 80 16.26 6.01 -1.47
C ALA A 80 17.33 5.35 -0.59
N GLU A 81 17.24 4.04 -0.37
CA GLU A 81 18.18 3.27 0.44
C GLU A 81 18.60 1.99 -0.30
N GLU A 82 19.81 1.51 -0.02
CA GLU A 82 20.31 0.21 -0.52
C GLU A 82 20.33 0.06 -2.05
N GLY A 83 20.44 1.17 -2.79
CA GLY A 83 20.48 1.15 -4.25
C GLY A 83 19.14 0.94 -4.92
N LYS A 84 18.03 1.11 -4.18
CA LYS A 84 16.66 1.11 -4.70
C LYS A 84 16.12 2.53 -4.81
N THR A 85 15.24 2.76 -5.78
CA THR A 85 14.47 4.01 -5.89
C THR A 85 13.27 4.02 -4.92
N TYR A 86 12.73 5.21 -4.63
CA TYR A 86 11.48 5.33 -3.87
C TYR A 86 10.33 4.59 -4.55
N GLY A 87 10.29 4.57 -5.88
CA GLY A 87 9.29 3.82 -6.64
C GLY A 87 9.40 2.32 -6.44
N GLU A 88 10.61 1.77 -6.45
CA GLU A 88 10.83 0.34 -6.19
C GLU A 88 10.45 -0.04 -4.76
N GLN A 89 10.78 0.79 -3.78
CA GLN A 89 10.35 0.57 -2.39
C GLN A 89 8.83 0.62 -2.23
N LEU A 90 8.16 1.58 -2.90
CA LEU A 90 6.70 1.65 -2.88
C LEU A 90 6.06 0.38 -3.45
N VAL A 91 6.59 -0.15 -4.56
CA VAL A 91 6.07 -1.38 -5.17
C VAL A 91 6.23 -2.57 -4.23
N GLU A 92 7.38 -2.72 -3.57
CA GLU A 92 7.62 -3.79 -2.60
C GLU A 92 6.66 -3.67 -1.41
N GLN A 93 6.53 -2.48 -0.85
CA GLN A 93 5.62 -2.22 0.26
C GLN A 93 4.15 -2.47 -0.12
N ALA A 94 3.72 -2.01 -1.29
CA ALA A 94 2.37 -2.25 -1.77
C ALA A 94 2.06 -3.74 -1.95
N LEU A 95 3.04 -4.53 -2.40
CA LEU A 95 2.88 -5.98 -2.50
C LEU A 95 2.72 -6.62 -1.13
N GLU A 96 3.58 -6.27 -0.16
CA GLU A 96 3.49 -6.77 1.23
C GLU A 96 2.16 -6.37 1.88
N ASP A 97 1.69 -5.14 1.66
CA ASP A 97 0.41 -4.66 2.18
C ASP A 97 -0.77 -5.45 1.57
N VAL A 98 -0.75 -5.72 0.27
CA VAL A 98 -1.78 -6.54 -0.38
C VAL A 98 -1.74 -7.98 0.14
N GLU A 99 -0.56 -8.61 0.27
CA GLU A 99 -0.43 -9.95 0.87
C GLU A 99 -1.03 -9.99 2.27
N LEU A 100 -0.75 -8.96 3.10
CA LEU A 100 -1.32 -8.83 4.44
C LEU A 100 -2.84 -8.71 4.41
N MET A 101 -3.39 -7.91 3.48
CA MET A 101 -4.85 -7.79 3.33
C MET A 101 -5.52 -9.11 2.96
N TYR A 102 -4.91 -9.94 2.10
CA TYR A 102 -5.39 -11.29 1.81
C TYR A 102 -5.38 -12.19 3.05
N ILE A 103 -4.32 -12.12 3.87
CA ILE A 103 -4.26 -12.84 5.15
C ILE A 103 -5.36 -12.36 6.10
N MET A 104 -5.58 -11.05 6.20
CA MET A 104 -6.64 -10.48 7.03
C MET A 104 -8.02 -10.96 6.59
N LYS A 105 -8.31 -10.96 5.29
CA LYS A 105 -9.55 -11.50 4.73
C LYS A 105 -9.74 -12.97 5.07
N GLU A 106 -8.70 -13.80 4.92
CA GLU A 106 -8.76 -15.23 5.26
C GLU A 106 -9.05 -15.46 6.75
N LYS A 107 -8.50 -14.59 7.61
CA LYS A 107 -8.65 -14.67 9.07
C LYS A 107 -9.88 -13.92 9.61
N ALA A 108 -10.60 -13.21 8.78
CA ALA A 108 -11.71 -12.35 9.22
C ALA A 108 -12.77 -13.14 10.01
N ALA A 109 -13.11 -14.34 9.57
CA ALA A 109 -14.07 -15.21 10.27
C ALA A 109 -13.61 -15.64 11.68
N ASP A 110 -12.29 -15.73 11.92
CA ASP A 110 -11.74 -16.06 13.26
C ASP A 110 -11.99 -14.90 14.27
N TYR A 111 -12.35 -13.73 13.78
CA TYR A 111 -12.66 -12.52 14.53
C TYR A 111 -14.12 -12.07 14.41
N ASP A 112 -15.00 -12.94 13.94
CA ASP A 112 -16.43 -12.62 13.71
C ASP A 112 -16.63 -11.42 12.75
N VAL A 113 -15.73 -11.25 11.78
CA VAL A 113 -15.79 -10.19 10.76
C VAL A 113 -16.27 -10.77 9.43
N GLU A 114 -17.41 -10.29 8.97
CA GLU A 114 -18.00 -10.64 7.67
C GLU A 114 -18.46 -9.36 6.95
N LEU A 115 -18.48 -9.39 5.62
CA LEU A 115 -19.13 -8.34 4.83
C LEU A 115 -20.64 -8.51 4.88
N THR A 116 -21.35 -7.40 4.94
CA THR A 116 -22.81 -7.36 4.86
C THR A 116 -23.26 -7.17 3.41
N ASP A 117 -24.52 -7.47 3.12
CA ASP A 117 -25.13 -7.19 1.79
C ASP A 117 -24.98 -5.70 1.39
N ASP A 118 -25.04 -4.79 2.39
CA ASP A 118 -24.84 -3.36 2.14
C ASP A 118 -23.39 -3.02 1.76
N ASP A 119 -22.41 -3.75 2.32
CA ASP A 119 -21.00 -3.58 1.94
C ASP A 119 -20.74 -4.09 0.54
N GLU A 120 -21.24 -5.27 0.21
CA GLU A 120 -21.08 -5.85 -1.12
C GLU A 120 -21.66 -4.92 -2.19
N LYS A 121 -22.86 -4.39 -1.92
CA LYS A 121 -23.49 -3.40 -2.81
C LYS A 121 -22.67 -2.11 -2.92
N ALA A 122 -22.16 -1.59 -1.81
CA ALA A 122 -21.34 -0.38 -1.82
C ALA A 122 -20.03 -0.59 -2.60
N ILE A 123 -19.42 -1.78 -2.48
CA ILE A 123 -18.22 -2.16 -3.23
C ILE A 123 -18.51 -2.24 -4.74
N GLU A 124 -19.64 -2.85 -5.13
CA GLU A 124 -20.04 -2.91 -6.54
C GLU A 124 -20.28 -1.51 -7.13
N GLU A 125 -21.02 -0.66 -6.42
CA GLU A 125 -21.30 0.71 -6.84
C GLU A 125 -20.01 1.55 -6.93
N ALA A 126 -19.09 1.39 -5.97
CA ALA A 126 -17.81 2.11 -5.95
C ALA A 126 -16.89 1.65 -7.10
N ALA A 127 -16.83 0.35 -7.38
CA ALA A 127 -16.02 -0.18 -8.47
C ALA A 127 -16.54 0.31 -9.83
N ALA A 128 -17.85 0.26 -10.06
CA ALA A 128 -18.47 0.78 -11.29
C ALA A 128 -18.18 2.29 -11.44
N SER A 129 -18.34 3.06 -10.36
CA SER A 129 -18.04 4.50 -10.36
C SER A 129 -16.56 4.79 -10.64
N PHE A 130 -15.64 3.96 -10.13
CA PHE A 130 -14.21 4.08 -10.44
C PHE A 130 -13.94 3.87 -11.93
N MET A 131 -14.54 2.86 -12.55
CA MET A 131 -14.39 2.60 -13.98
C MET A 131 -14.97 3.72 -14.84
N GLU A 132 -16.11 4.31 -14.45
CA GLU A 132 -16.73 5.43 -15.17
C GLU A 132 -15.97 6.77 -14.99
N ALA A 133 -15.38 6.99 -13.84
CA ALA A 133 -14.69 8.25 -13.52
C ALA A 133 -13.30 8.36 -14.16
N ASN A 134 -12.71 7.25 -14.60
CA ASN A 134 -11.37 7.20 -15.17
C ASN A 134 -11.44 6.96 -16.69
N SER A 135 -10.48 7.55 -17.43
CA SER A 135 -10.38 7.32 -18.86
C SER A 135 -9.92 5.88 -19.17
N ASP A 136 -10.26 5.38 -20.36
CA ASP A 136 -9.80 4.07 -20.83
C ASP A 136 -8.27 3.96 -20.82
N GLU A 137 -7.55 5.06 -21.07
CA GLU A 137 -6.10 5.13 -21.00
C GLU A 137 -5.60 4.93 -19.56
N ALA A 138 -6.18 5.64 -18.57
CA ALA A 138 -5.83 5.50 -17.16
C ALA A 138 -6.11 4.07 -16.64
N ILE A 139 -7.22 3.47 -17.01
CA ILE A 139 -7.56 2.08 -16.68
C ILE A 139 -6.55 1.10 -17.31
N ALA A 140 -6.16 1.35 -18.57
CA ALA A 140 -5.18 0.52 -19.26
C ALA A 140 -3.78 0.64 -18.64
N ASP A 141 -3.40 1.84 -18.18
CA ASP A 141 -2.11 2.08 -17.50
C ASP A 141 -2.07 1.42 -16.11
N LEU A 142 -3.18 1.42 -15.39
CA LEU A 142 -3.32 0.67 -14.13
C LEU A 142 -3.38 -0.84 -14.38
N ALA A 143 -3.67 -1.27 -15.60
CA ALA A 143 -3.86 -2.66 -15.98
C ALA A 143 -4.91 -3.39 -15.12
N VAL A 144 -6.03 -2.72 -14.81
CA VAL A 144 -7.06 -3.23 -13.91
C VAL A 144 -8.36 -3.56 -14.64
N THR A 145 -9.11 -4.50 -14.07
CA THR A 145 -10.50 -4.79 -14.41
C THR A 145 -11.42 -4.35 -13.28
N GLU A 146 -12.72 -4.20 -13.56
CA GLU A 146 -13.70 -3.88 -12.52
C GLU A 146 -13.70 -4.91 -11.39
N ASP A 147 -13.52 -6.21 -11.68
CA ASP A 147 -13.46 -7.26 -10.67
C ASP A 147 -12.22 -7.12 -9.76
N GLN A 148 -11.09 -6.66 -10.31
CA GLN A 148 -9.89 -6.37 -9.50
C GLN A 148 -10.07 -5.13 -8.62
N VAL A 149 -10.81 -4.12 -9.11
CA VAL A 149 -11.20 -2.97 -8.28
C VAL A 149 -12.12 -3.41 -7.14
N LYS A 150 -13.13 -4.26 -7.42
CA LYS A 150 -13.98 -4.87 -6.39
C LYS A 150 -13.16 -5.64 -5.35
N THR A 151 -12.25 -6.47 -5.82
CA THR A 151 -11.35 -7.24 -4.93
C THR A 151 -10.53 -6.32 -4.02
N PHE A 152 -9.94 -5.26 -4.56
CA PHE A 152 -9.17 -4.30 -3.77
C PHE A 152 -10.03 -3.60 -2.71
N LEU A 153 -11.23 -3.13 -3.08
CA LEU A 153 -12.17 -2.49 -2.16
C LEU A 153 -12.68 -3.45 -1.07
N GLU A 154 -12.90 -4.71 -1.42
CA GLU A 154 -13.24 -5.77 -0.48
C GLU A 154 -12.13 -5.98 0.56
N LEU A 155 -10.88 -6.10 0.10
CA LEU A 155 -9.71 -6.25 0.95
C LEU A 155 -9.53 -5.06 1.91
N GLU A 156 -9.67 -3.84 1.42
CA GLU A 156 -9.63 -2.63 2.25
C GLU A 156 -10.76 -2.60 3.29
N THR A 157 -11.95 -3.09 2.93
CA THR A 157 -13.08 -3.18 3.87
C THR A 157 -12.80 -4.18 4.98
N TYR A 158 -12.25 -5.35 4.65
CA TYR A 158 -11.82 -6.33 5.65
C TYR A 158 -10.73 -5.77 6.56
N LYS A 159 -9.72 -5.13 6.02
CA LYS A 159 -8.63 -4.49 6.76
C LYS A 159 -9.14 -3.48 7.79
N GLN A 160 -10.10 -2.64 7.40
CA GLN A 160 -10.71 -1.69 8.32
C GLN A 160 -11.51 -2.36 9.43
N ARG A 161 -12.29 -3.39 9.09
CA ARG A 161 -13.19 -4.04 10.04
C ARG A 161 -12.49 -4.96 11.03
N ILE A 162 -11.42 -5.62 10.61
CA ILE A 162 -10.68 -6.54 11.47
C ILE A 162 -9.74 -5.83 12.46
N HIS A 163 -9.44 -4.54 12.21
CA HIS A 163 -8.52 -3.77 13.05
C HIS A 163 -8.93 -3.79 14.53
N ASP A 164 -10.14 -3.38 14.85
CA ASP A 164 -10.61 -3.28 16.23
C ASP A 164 -10.74 -4.65 16.92
N PRO A 165 -11.28 -5.70 16.29
CA PRO A 165 -11.25 -7.06 16.83
C PRO A 165 -9.85 -7.58 17.14
N ILE A 166 -8.85 -7.36 16.27
CA ILE A 166 -7.47 -7.84 16.49
C ILE A 166 -6.86 -7.20 17.73
N ILE A 167 -7.12 -5.93 17.97
CA ILE A 167 -6.55 -5.19 19.11
C ILE A 167 -7.44 -5.21 20.36
N ALA A 168 -8.58 -5.91 20.31
CA ALA A 168 -9.53 -5.92 21.43
C ALA A 168 -8.92 -6.49 22.73
N ASP A 169 -8.04 -7.49 22.58
CA ASP A 169 -7.39 -8.18 23.69
C ASP A 169 -6.04 -7.58 24.08
N VAL A 170 -5.63 -6.45 23.45
CA VAL A 170 -4.40 -5.76 23.81
C VAL A 170 -4.59 -5.12 25.18
N ASP A 171 -3.67 -5.43 26.11
CA ASP A 171 -3.64 -4.79 27.42
C ASP A 171 -3.44 -3.28 27.25
N LYS A 172 -4.41 -2.50 27.75
CA LYS A 172 -4.40 -1.04 27.70
C LYS A 172 -3.96 -0.41 29.00
N ASP A 173 -3.73 -1.22 30.03
CA ASP A 173 -3.22 -0.76 31.31
C ASP A 173 -1.69 -0.62 31.22
N VAL A 174 -1.27 0.57 30.83
CA VAL A 174 0.15 0.94 30.76
C VAL A 174 0.57 1.55 32.10
N SER A 175 1.60 1.02 32.72
CA SER A 175 2.15 1.59 33.95
C SER A 175 2.76 2.99 33.71
N ASP A 176 2.83 3.81 34.77
CA ASP A 176 3.48 5.13 34.69
C ASP A 176 4.96 5.03 34.19
N GLU A 177 5.63 3.91 34.48
CA GLU A 177 7.00 3.65 34.05
C GLU A 177 7.08 3.35 32.53
N GLU A 178 6.12 2.60 31.98
CA GLU A 178 6.02 2.29 30.53
C GLU A 178 5.56 3.51 29.73
N ALA A 179 4.71 4.35 30.32
CA ALA A 179 4.20 5.58 29.69
C ALA A 179 5.20 6.77 29.85
N GLN A 180 6.31 6.58 30.54
CA GLN A 180 7.29 7.65 30.79
C GLN A 180 7.86 8.22 29.50
N GLN A 181 7.68 9.53 29.30
CA GLN A 181 8.25 10.27 28.19
C GLN A 181 9.36 11.20 28.68
N SER A 182 10.42 11.30 27.91
CA SER A 182 11.49 12.28 28.14
C SER A 182 11.33 13.44 27.15
N SER A 183 11.23 14.65 27.69
CA SER A 183 11.22 15.88 26.86
C SER A 183 12.60 16.51 26.90
N PHE A 184 13.12 16.91 25.75
CA PHE A 184 14.35 17.69 25.67
C PHE A 184 14.14 18.91 24.76
N SER A 185 14.83 19.98 25.08
CA SER A 185 14.87 21.16 24.21
C SER A 185 16.26 21.27 23.61
N TYR A 186 16.32 21.59 22.32
CA TYR A 186 17.60 21.84 21.64
C TYR A 186 17.57 23.20 20.97
N VAL A 187 18.76 23.80 20.82
CA VAL A 187 18.97 25.00 20.03
C VAL A 187 19.92 24.65 18.90
N SER A 188 19.49 24.87 17.68
CA SER A 188 20.36 24.74 16.51
C SER A 188 20.93 26.10 16.17
N ILE A 189 22.25 26.20 16.14
CA ILE A 189 22.96 27.42 15.76
C ILE A 189 23.66 27.12 14.43
N SER A 190 23.24 27.84 13.37
CA SER A 190 23.96 27.76 12.10
C SER A 190 25.32 28.43 12.22
N THR A 191 26.37 27.72 11.85
CA THR A 191 27.73 28.25 11.78
C THR A 191 28.15 28.55 10.33
N ALA A 192 27.22 28.44 9.36
CA ALA A 192 27.51 28.61 7.94
C ALA A 192 28.02 30.02 7.56
N ASP A 193 27.67 31.04 8.36
CA ASP A 193 28.04 32.40 8.15
C ASP A 193 29.19 32.90 9.10
N LEU A 194 29.78 31.99 9.86
CA LEU A 194 30.93 32.36 10.69
C LEU A 194 32.21 32.36 9.83
N SER A 195 32.92 33.48 9.84
CA SER A 195 34.25 33.57 9.21
C SER A 195 35.26 32.76 10.03
N ASP A 196 36.24 32.18 9.35
CA ASP A 196 37.39 31.45 9.96
C ASP A 196 38.42 32.47 10.55
N ASP A 197 38.03 33.36 11.48
CA ASP A 197 38.94 34.23 12.20
C ASP A 197 39.34 33.64 13.54
#